data_1172e7f7521513e08e08fd6035e1ca90
#
_entry.id   1172e7f7521513e08e08fd6035e1ca90
#
_cell.length_a   1.000
_cell.length_b   1.000
_cell.length_c   1.000
_cell.angle_alpha   90.00
_cell.angle_beta   90.00
_cell.angle_gamma   90.00
#
_symmetry.space_group_name_H-M   'P 1'
#
loop_
_entity.id
_entity.type
_entity.pdbx_description
1 polymer ?
#
loop_
_entity_poly.entity_id
_entity_poly.type
_entity_poly.pdbx_seq_one_letter_code
_entity_poly.pdbx_strand_id
1 'polypeptide(L)' 'MDNYTIKIAKGLENNADARLIRQQVFVEEQGFVNEFDDIDPQAYHAVIYTGGYPIATGRLFDENGEAHIGRICVRKAY' A
#
# COMPACT_ATOMS: atom_id res chain seq x y z
N MET A 1 -14.89 12.46 -15.88
CA MET A 1 -14.92 11.47 -14.77
C MET A 1 -13.58 10.76 -14.70
N ASP A 2 -13.04 10.72 -13.52
CA ASP A 2 -11.75 10.06 -13.33
C ASP A 2 -11.91 8.55 -13.36
N ASN A 3 -11.01 7.89 -14.08
CA ASN A 3 -10.98 6.44 -14.12
C ASN A 3 -9.93 5.93 -13.14
N TYR A 4 -10.33 4.99 -12.33
CA TYR A 4 -9.44 4.36 -11.36
C TYR A 4 -9.26 2.90 -11.71
N THR A 5 -8.04 2.40 -11.53
CA THR A 5 -7.76 0.97 -11.63
C THR A 5 -7.12 0.53 -10.34
N ILE A 6 -7.27 -0.76 -10.03
CA ILE A 6 -6.74 -1.33 -8.80
C ILE A 6 -5.89 -2.54 -9.16
N LYS A 7 -4.69 -2.61 -8.58
CA LYS A 7 -3.84 -3.79 -8.67
C LYS A 7 -3.68 -4.38 -7.27
N ILE A 8 -3.93 -5.68 -7.15
CA ILE A 8 -3.78 -6.39 -5.89
C ILE A 8 -2.79 -7.53 -6.10
N ALA A 9 -1.79 -7.62 -5.25
CA ALA A 9 -0.79 -8.68 -5.32
C ALA A 9 -0.35 -9.09 -3.93
N LYS A 10 -0.04 -10.37 -3.76
CA LYS A 10 0.50 -10.88 -2.51
C LYS A 10 2.00 -10.62 -2.46
N GLY A 11 2.45 -10.11 -1.32
CA GLY A 11 3.86 -9.78 -1.11
C GLY A 11 4.21 -8.40 -1.66
N LEU A 12 4.94 -7.64 -0.86
CA LEU A 12 5.31 -6.28 -1.24
C LEU A 12 6.22 -6.24 -2.46
N GLU A 13 7.05 -7.25 -2.63
CA GLU A 13 7.96 -7.36 -3.76
C GLU A 13 7.24 -7.51 -5.10
N ASN A 14 6.00 -7.98 -5.07
CA ASN A 14 5.17 -8.14 -6.27
C ASN A 14 4.34 -6.90 -6.57
N ASN A 15 4.48 -5.87 -5.75
CA ASN A 15 3.76 -4.62 -5.95
C ASN A 15 4.65 -3.44 -5.54
N ALA A 16 5.60 -3.11 -6.41
CA ALA A 16 6.58 -2.07 -6.15
C ALA A 16 5.94 -0.69 -5.91
N ASP A 17 4.79 -0.44 -6.52
CA ASP A 17 4.10 0.84 -6.33
C ASP A 17 3.52 0.98 -4.93
N ALA A 18 3.11 -0.12 -4.31
CA ALA A 18 2.67 -0.08 -2.91
C ALA A 18 3.84 0.33 -2.01
N ARG A 19 5.02 -0.23 -2.26
CA ARG A 19 6.22 0.12 -1.53
C ARG A 19 6.58 1.60 -1.71
N LEU A 20 6.49 2.07 -2.93
CA LEU A 20 6.80 3.46 -3.25
C LEU A 20 5.89 4.43 -2.50
N ILE A 21 4.58 4.19 -2.54
CA ILE A 21 3.62 5.06 -1.86
C ILE A 21 3.85 5.06 -0.36
N ARG A 22 4.05 3.89 0.23
CA ARG A 22 4.29 3.78 1.67
C ARG A 22 5.58 4.49 2.07
N GLN A 23 6.62 4.37 1.26
CA GLN A 23 7.87 5.07 1.51
C GLN A 23 7.65 6.58 1.51
N GLN A 24 6.93 7.08 0.51
CA GLN A 24 6.69 8.51 0.39
C GLN A 24 5.81 9.07 1.51
N VAL A 25 4.73 8.37 1.83
CA VAL A 25 3.75 8.90 2.78
C VAL A 25 4.17 8.65 4.23
N PHE A 26 4.45 7.41 4.58
CA PHE A 26 4.71 7.08 5.98
C PHE A 26 6.13 7.43 6.41
N VAL A 27 7.11 7.18 5.57
CA VAL A 27 8.50 7.40 5.96
C VAL A 27 8.94 8.84 5.69
N GLU A 28 8.78 9.31 4.46
CA GLU A 28 9.31 10.62 4.08
C GLU A 28 8.46 11.79 4.57
N GLU A 29 7.13 11.68 4.50
CA GLU A 29 6.25 12.77 4.93
C GLU A 29 5.97 12.74 6.42
N GLN A 30 5.76 11.55 6.99
CA GLN A 30 5.34 11.41 8.38
C GLN A 30 6.47 10.97 9.33
N GLY A 31 7.59 10.53 8.79
CA GLY A 31 8.76 10.19 9.59
C GLY A 31 8.66 8.88 10.37
N PHE A 32 7.76 7.98 9.99
CA PHE A 32 7.68 6.69 10.65
C PHE A 32 8.91 5.83 10.36
N VAL A 33 9.37 5.13 11.38
CA VAL A 33 10.38 4.09 11.24
C VAL A 33 9.71 2.73 11.31
N ASN A 34 10.38 1.70 10.81
CA ASN A 34 9.85 0.33 10.80
C ASN A 34 8.51 0.21 10.07
N GLU A 35 8.32 1.02 9.04
CA GLU A 35 7.12 0.99 8.22
C GLU A 35 6.92 -0.37 7.53
N PHE A 36 8.02 -0.95 7.05
CA PHE A 36 8.01 -2.25 6.39
C PHE A 36 8.33 -3.32 7.41
N ASP A 37 7.53 -4.38 7.46
CA ASP A 37 7.62 -5.40 8.50
C ASP A 37 7.51 -6.82 7.95
N ASP A 38 7.55 -7.80 8.85
CA ASP A 38 7.50 -9.22 8.50
C ASP A 38 6.15 -9.67 7.96
N ILE A 39 5.12 -8.87 8.14
CA ILE A 39 3.78 -9.17 7.61
C ILE A 39 3.73 -8.90 6.11
N ASP A 40 4.51 -7.95 5.62
CA ASP A 40 4.47 -7.52 4.23
C ASP A 40 4.62 -8.65 3.20
N PRO A 41 5.53 -9.61 3.37
CA PRO A 41 5.64 -10.71 2.40
C PRO A 41 4.40 -11.60 2.32
N GLN A 42 3.60 -11.65 3.37
CA GLN A 42 2.41 -12.49 3.46
C GLN A 42 1.13 -11.74 3.14
N ALA A 43 1.15 -10.42 3.19
CA ALA A 43 -0.03 -9.60 3.01
C ALA A 43 -0.34 -9.39 1.54
N TYR A 44 -1.60 -9.10 1.27
CA TYR A 44 -2.02 -8.60 -0.04
C TYR A 44 -1.92 -7.08 -0.01
N HIS A 45 -1.36 -6.52 -1.06
CA HIS A 45 -1.20 -5.08 -1.20
C HIS A 45 -2.02 -4.61 -2.38
N ALA A 46 -2.90 -3.63 -2.14
CA ALA A 46 -3.70 -3.02 -3.18
C ALA A 46 -3.11 -1.66 -3.52
N VAL A 47 -3.10 -1.32 -4.79
CA VAL A 47 -2.70 0.01 -5.24
C VAL A 47 -3.78 0.54 -6.16
N ILE A 48 -4.18 1.76 -5.94
CA ILE A 48 -5.14 2.46 -6.78
C ILE A 48 -4.38 3.42 -7.69
N TYR A 49 -4.73 3.38 -8.97
CA TYR A 49 -4.09 4.19 -10.00
C TYR A 49 -5.11 5.12 -10.64
N THR A 50 -4.68 6.29 -11.04
CA THR A 50 -5.45 7.18 -11.90
C THR A 50 -4.52 7.69 -13.00
N GLY A 51 -4.97 7.57 -14.27
CA GLY A 51 -4.14 7.97 -15.39
C GLY A 51 -2.79 7.26 -15.45
N GLY A 52 -2.71 6.05 -14.91
CA GLY A 52 -1.46 5.29 -14.85
C GLY A 52 -0.57 5.62 -13.67
N TYR A 53 -0.96 6.58 -12.81
CA TYR A 53 -0.17 6.97 -11.64
C TYR A 53 -0.70 6.29 -10.39
N PRO A 54 0.18 5.69 -9.58
CA PRO A 54 -0.23 5.12 -8.30
C PRO A 54 -0.51 6.24 -7.30
N ILE A 55 -1.70 6.25 -6.72
CA ILE A 55 -2.10 7.36 -5.84
C ILE A 55 -2.40 6.93 -4.41
N ALA A 56 -2.75 5.66 -4.21
CA ALA A 56 -3.13 5.18 -2.89
C ALA A 56 -2.79 3.71 -2.75
N THR A 57 -2.61 3.27 -1.51
CA THR A 57 -2.35 1.86 -1.24
C THR A 57 -2.99 1.43 0.08
N GLY A 58 -3.17 0.12 0.24
CA GLY A 58 -3.63 -0.48 1.48
C GLY A 58 -3.12 -1.90 1.59
N ARG A 59 -3.11 -2.43 2.79
CA ARG A 59 -2.61 -3.77 3.09
C ARG A 59 -3.68 -4.59 3.78
N LEU A 60 -3.88 -5.83 3.30
CA LEU A 60 -4.79 -6.80 3.90
C LEU A 60 -4.00 -8.04 4.29
N PHE A 61 -4.14 -8.47 5.52
CA PHE A 61 -3.52 -9.71 6.00
C PHE A 61 -4.41 -10.41 7.00
N ASP A 62 -4.16 -11.70 7.16
CA ASP A 62 -4.87 -12.56 8.10
C ASP A 62 -3.95 -12.86 9.28
N GLU A 63 -4.45 -12.68 10.49
CA GLU A 63 -3.71 -13.00 11.69
C GLU A 63 -4.64 -13.71 12.67
N ASN A 64 -4.29 -14.94 13.01
CA ASN A 64 -5.07 -15.76 13.94
C ASN A 64 -6.53 -15.91 13.52
N GLY A 65 -6.79 -16.04 12.22
CA GLY A 65 -8.15 -16.20 11.71
C GLY A 65 -8.93 -14.91 11.56
N GLU A 66 -8.30 -13.76 11.82
CA GLU A 66 -8.93 -12.47 11.67
C GLU A 66 -8.28 -11.67 10.55
N ALA A 67 -9.11 -11.05 9.71
CA ALA A 67 -8.62 -10.20 8.64
C ALA A 67 -8.34 -8.80 9.17
N HIS A 68 -7.17 -8.28 8.83
CA HIS A 68 -6.76 -6.94 9.22
C HIS A 68 -6.47 -6.11 7.99
N ILE A 69 -6.92 -4.86 8.00
CA ILE A 69 -6.63 -3.89 6.95
C ILE A 69 -5.82 -2.76 7.58
N GLY A 70 -4.72 -2.41 6.94
CA GLY A 70 -3.88 -1.34 7.46
C GLY A 70 -3.01 -0.72 6.38
N ARG A 71 -2.11 0.14 6.81
CA ARG A 71 -1.21 0.89 5.91
C ARG A 71 -1.98 1.58 4.78
N ILE A 72 -3.20 2.05 5.09
CA ILE A 72 -4.01 2.78 4.10
C ILE A 72 -3.49 4.20 4.03
N CYS A 73 -3.14 4.62 2.84
CA CYS A 73 -2.67 5.99 2.64
C CYS A 73 -2.89 6.46 1.21
N VAL A 74 -3.01 7.76 1.06
CA VAL A 74 -3.17 8.42 -0.23
C VAL A 74 -2.03 9.42 -0.37
N ARG A 75 -1.44 9.50 -1.55
CA ARG A 75 -0.36 10.44 -1.81
C ARG A 75 -0.88 11.87 -1.68
N LYS A 76 -0.02 12.75 -1.17
CA LYS A 76 -0.39 14.12 -0.80
C LYS A 76 -1.04 14.92 -1.93
N ALA A 77 -0.64 14.66 -3.17
CA ALA A 77 -1.18 15.39 -4.32
C ALA A 77 -2.59 14.94 -4.72
N TYR A 78 -3.11 13.93 -4.08
CA TYR A 78 -4.40 13.33 -4.38
C TYR A 78 -5.24 13.21 -3.09
#